data_dd5274a6d859fa7a937b75c4d6c3ead7
#
_entry.id   dd5274a6d859fa7a937b75c4d6c3ead7
#
_cell.length_a   1.000
_cell.length_b   1.000
_cell.length_c   1.000
_cell.angle_alpha   90.00
_cell.angle_beta   90.00
_cell.angle_gamma   90.00
#
_symmetry.space_group_name_H-M   'P 1'
#
loop_
_entity.id
_entity.type
_entity.pdbx_description
1 polymer ?
#
loop_
_entity_poly.entity_id
_entity_poly.type
_entity_poly.pdbx_seq_one_letter_code
_entity_poly.pdbx_strand_id
1 'polypeptide(L)'
;MIVHIVFWRLHDTANGKSKRDNAGEIKSRLDALRFVIPGLRRLDVGIDFAGTEQSSDIALYTEFDSREALDAYQVHPAHQEFAAFLGPLRTERRVVDYEI
;
A
#
# COMPACT_ATOMS: atom_id res chain seq x y z
N MET A 1 -9.12 -7.58 15.81
CA MET A 1 -8.53 -6.70 14.79
C MET A 1 -7.97 -7.51 13.64
N ILE A 2 -8.17 -7.04 12.45
CA ILE A 2 -7.61 -7.65 11.25
C ILE A 2 -6.41 -6.82 10.81
N VAL A 3 -5.29 -7.50 10.57
CA VAL A 3 -4.07 -6.87 10.05
C VAL A 3 -3.95 -7.23 8.57
N HIS A 4 -3.73 -6.22 7.74
CA HIS A 4 -3.53 -6.37 6.31
C HIS A 4 -2.20 -5.69 5.97
N ILE A 5 -1.23 -6.48 5.50
CA ILE A 5 0.11 -6.00 5.18
C ILE A 5 0.39 -6.26 3.72
N VAL A 6 0.88 -5.25 3.02
CA VAL A 6 1.25 -5.35 1.61
C VAL A 6 2.68 -4.88 1.42
N PHE A 7 3.43 -5.58 0.60
CA PHE A 7 4.76 -5.19 0.15
C PHE A 7 4.76 -5.03 -1.36
N TRP A 8 5.37 -3.97 -1.85
CA TRP A 8 5.53 -3.75 -3.29
C TRP A 8 6.99 -3.58 -3.66
N ARG A 9 7.35 -4.13 -4.83
CA ARG A 9 8.56 -3.76 -5.55
C ARG A 9 8.14 -2.87 -6.73
N LEU A 10 8.97 -1.88 -7.01
CA LEU A 10 8.70 -0.89 -8.06
C LEU A 10 9.71 -1.01 -9.18
N HIS A 11 9.32 -0.57 -10.38
CA HIS A 11 10.26 -0.35 -11.47
C HIS A 11 11.28 0.73 -11.06
N ASP A 12 12.49 0.64 -11.58
CA ASP A 12 13.52 1.66 -11.35
C ASP A 12 13.06 3.03 -11.86
N THR A 13 12.36 3.05 -12.98
CA THR A 13 11.71 4.24 -13.54
C THR A 13 10.35 3.85 -14.08
N ALA A 14 9.37 4.72 -13.92
CA ALA A 14 8.03 4.57 -14.49
C ALA A 14 7.36 5.94 -14.59
N ASN A 15 6.58 6.13 -15.66
CA ASN A 15 5.89 7.39 -15.92
C ASN A 15 6.82 8.62 -15.89
N GLY A 16 8.06 8.45 -16.34
CA GLY A 16 9.05 9.52 -16.39
C GLY A 16 9.64 9.91 -15.04
N LYS A 17 9.40 9.11 -13.99
CA LYS A 17 9.89 9.40 -12.63
C LYS A 17 10.73 8.26 -12.10
N SER A 18 11.63 8.59 -11.17
CA SER A 18 12.46 7.60 -10.48
C SER A 18 11.64 6.77 -9.51
N LYS A 19 12.19 5.62 -9.12
CA LYS A 19 11.63 4.79 -8.05
C LYS A 19 11.40 5.62 -6.78
N ARG A 20 12.36 6.44 -6.39
CA ARG A 20 12.27 7.26 -5.18
C ARG A 20 11.09 8.23 -5.24
N ASP A 21 10.91 8.92 -6.36
CA ASP A 21 9.81 9.87 -6.53
C ASP A 21 8.47 9.13 -6.54
N ASN A 22 8.39 7.99 -7.23
CA ASN A 22 7.19 7.18 -7.25
C ASN A 22 6.84 6.63 -5.86
N ALA A 23 7.84 6.17 -5.11
CA ALA A 23 7.62 5.70 -3.74
C ALA A 23 7.05 6.80 -2.83
N GLY A 24 7.59 8.02 -2.95
CA GLY A 24 7.10 9.17 -2.20
C GLY A 24 5.65 9.51 -2.52
N GLU A 25 5.28 9.46 -3.80
CA GLU A 25 3.90 9.72 -4.22
C GLU A 25 2.94 8.62 -3.76
N ILE A 26 3.36 7.35 -3.85
CA ILE A 26 2.57 6.22 -3.33
C ILE A 26 2.29 6.41 -1.83
N LYS A 27 3.33 6.73 -1.06
CA LYS A 27 3.16 6.99 0.38
C LYS A 27 2.18 8.13 0.64
N SER A 28 2.30 9.23 -0.06
CA SER A 28 1.41 10.39 0.09
C SER A 28 -0.05 10.02 -0.20
N ARG A 29 -0.30 9.26 -1.28
CA ARG A 29 -1.65 8.83 -1.63
C ARG A 29 -2.23 7.84 -0.62
N LEU A 30 -1.43 6.92 -0.12
CA LEU A 30 -1.86 5.97 0.92
C LEU A 30 -2.17 6.70 2.23
N ASP A 31 -1.33 7.64 2.65
CA ASP A 31 -1.57 8.43 3.85
C ASP A 31 -2.90 9.18 3.76
N ALA A 32 -3.28 9.65 2.57
CA ALA A 32 -4.55 10.33 2.36
C ALA A 32 -5.78 9.42 2.55
N LEU A 33 -5.62 8.10 2.44
CA LEU A 33 -6.73 7.15 2.66
C LEU A 33 -7.08 7.01 4.15
N ARG A 34 -6.21 7.41 5.05
CA ARG A 34 -6.34 7.20 6.50
C ARG A 34 -7.68 7.64 7.06
N PHE A 35 -8.21 8.77 6.56
CA PHE A 35 -9.44 9.36 7.07
C PHE A 35 -10.64 9.13 6.16
N VAL A 36 -10.49 8.35 5.10
CA VAL A 36 -11.52 8.15 4.09
C VAL A 36 -12.16 6.77 4.18
N ILE A 37 -11.43 5.79 4.72
CA ILE A 37 -11.84 4.39 4.71
C ILE A 37 -12.54 4.02 6.03
N PRO A 38 -13.84 3.65 5.97
CA PRO A 38 -14.55 3.18 7.17
C PRO A 38 -13.92 1.90 7.73
N GLY A 39 -13.79 1.84 9.05
CA GLY A 39 -13.26 0.65 9.72
C GLY A 39 -11.74 0.53 9.71
N LEU A 40 -11.04 1.40 9.03
CA LEU A 40 -9.58 1.48 9.07
C LEU A 40 -9.15 2.17 10.36
N ARG A 41 -8.39 1.47 11.20
CA ARG A 41 -7.96 1.97 12.52
C ARG A 41 -6.53 2.44 12.53
N ARG A 42 -5.68 1.82 11.75
CA ARG A 42 -4.27 2.19 11.66
C ARG A 42 -3.78 2.01 10.24
N LEU A 43 -2.95 2.96 9.80
CA LEU A 43 -2.28 2.90 8.50
C LEU A 43 -0.89 3.48 8.67
N ASP A 44 0.13 2.65 8.39
CA ASP A 44 1.53 3.06 8.33
C ASP A 44 2.10 2.68 6.98
N VAL A 45 2.81 3.59 6.36
CA VAL A 45 3.53 3.34 5.10
C VAL A 45 5.01 3.56 5.33
N GLY A 46 5.81 2.54 5.03
CA GLY A 46 7.26 2.61 5.12
C GLY A 46 7.91 2.48 3.76
N ILE A 47 8.94 3.30 3.53
CA ILE A 47 9.79 3.20 2.34
C ILE A 47 11.07 2.52 2.76
N ASP A 48 11.49 1.48 2.02
CA ASP A 48 12.70 0.72 2.32
C ASP A 48 13.94 1.60 2.24
N PHE A 49 14.88 1.40 3.16
CA PHE A 49 16.18 2.07 3.13
C PHE A 49 17.35 1.11 2.87
N ALA A 50 17.13 -0.20 2.96
CA ALA A 50 18.21 -1.18 2.90
C ALA A 50 18.66 -1.50 1.47
N GLY A 51 17.72 -1.60 0.52
CA GLY A 51 18.01 -1.78 -0.90
C GLY A 51 18.70 -3.10 -1.24
N THR A 52 18.40 -4.19 -0.50
CA THR A 52 18.98 -5.50 -0.77
C THR A 52 18.18 -6.25 -1.85
N GLU A 53 18.73 -7.37 -2.35
CA GLU A 53 18.01 -8.23 -3.30
C GLU A 53 16.71 -8.79 -2.72
N GLN A 54 16.64 -8.90 -1.40
CA GLN A 54 15.45 -9.43 -0.70
C GLN A 54 14.49 -8.32 -0.28
N SER A 55 14.88 -7.06 -0.41
CA SER A 55 14.05 -5.94 0.01
C SER A 55 12.93 -5.67 -0.97
N SER A 56 11.72 -5.48 -0.42
CA SER A 56 10.68 -4.75 -1.13
C SER A 56 10.97 -3.26 -1.06
N ASP A 57 10.26 -2.44 -1.83
CA ASP A 57 10.52 -1.00 -1.86
C ASP A 57 9.61 -0.24 -0.90
N ILE A 58 8.37 -0.72 -0.72
CA ILE A 58 7.37 -0.09 0.15
C ILE A 58 6.63 -1.17 0.92
N ALA A 59 6.32 -0.86 2.19
CA ALA A 59 5.43 -1.66 3.01
C ALA A 59 4.22 -0.81 3.44
N LEU A 60 3.04 -1.42 3.37
CA LEU A 60 1.80 -0.87 3.92
C LEU A 60 1.36 -1.77 5.06
N TYR A 61 1.22 -1.20 6.25
CA TYR A 61 0.66 -1.88 7.42
C TYR A 61 -0.67 -1.25 7.76
N THR A 62 -1.73 -2.05 7.83
CA THR A 62 -3.08 -1.57 8.17
C THR A 62 -3.74 -2.47 9.19
N GLU A 63 -4.60 -1.86 10.02
CA GLU A 63 -5.48 -2.58 10.94
C GLU A 63 -6.93 -2.17 10.66
N PHE A 64 -7.80 -3.18 10.57
CA PHE A 64 -9.24 -2.99 10.32
C PHE A 64 -10.05 -3.58 11.48
N ASP A 65 -11.24 -3.05 11.69
CA ASP A 65 -12.16 -3.52 12.72
C ASP A 65 -12.58 -4.99 12.54
N SER A 66 -12.72 -5.40 11.27
CA SER A 66 -13.28 -6.70 10.91
C SER A 66 -12.86 -7.11 9.52
N ARG A 67 -13.09 -8.38 9.19
CA ARG A 67 -12.88 -8.89 7.82
C ARG A 67 -13.80 -8.18 6.83
N GLU A 68 -15.03 -7.89 7.25
CA GLU A 68 -15.99 -7.16 6.42
C GLU A 68 -15.48 -5.75 6.09
N ALA A 69 -14.84 -5.08 7.05
CA ALA A 69 -14.25 -3.77 6.83
C ALA A 69 -13.08 -3.85 5.80
N LEU A 70 -12.26 -4.89 5.89
CA LEU A 70 -11.19 -5.13 4.91
C LEU A 70 -11.78 -5.39 3.52
N ASP A 71 -12.82 -6.23 3.41
CA ASP A 71 -13.47 -6.51 2.14
C ASP A 71 -14.06 -5.24 1.52
N ALA A 72 -14.71 -4.41 2.33
CA ALA A 72 -15.26 -3.14 1.89
C ALA A 72 -14.17 -2.17 1.40
N TYR A 73 -13.01 -2.18 2.05
CA TYR A 73 -11.85 -1.40 1.62
C TYR A 73 -11.39 -1.81 0.23
N GLN A 74 -11.32 -3.11 -0.05
CA GLN A 74 -10.83 -3.63 -1.33
C GLN A 74 -11.67 -3.13 -2.51
N VAL A 75 -12.95 -2.89 -2.32
CA VAL A 75 -13.87 -2.42 -3.37
C VAL A 75 -14.22 -0.94 -3.24
N HIS A 76 -13.66 -0.24 -2.26
CA HIS A 76 -13.92 1.18 -2.06
C HIS A 76 -13.37 1.99 -3.24
N PRO A 77 -14.10 2.98 -3.77
CA PRO A 77 -13.64 3.77 -4.92
C PRO A 77 -12.27 4.41 -4.72
N ALA A 78 -11.97 4.91 -3.51
CA ALA A 78 -10.68 5.51 -3.22
C ALA A 78 -9.54 4.50 -3.32
N HIS A 79 -9.76 3.25 -2.87
CA HIS A 79 -8.78 2.18 -3.01
C HIS A 79 -8.60 1.77 -4.47
N GLN A 80 -9.69 1.66 -5.21
CA GLN A 80 -9.63 1.29 -6.63
C GLN A 80 -8.88 2.34 -7.45
N GLU A 81 -9.08 3.60 -7.15
CA GLU A 81 -8.34 4.70 -7.78
C GLU A 81 -6.85 4.61 -7.47
N PHE A 82 -6.49 4.35 -6.21
CA PHE A 82 -5.11 4.14 -5.82
C PHE A 82 -4.50 2.94 -6.54
N ALA A 83 -5.21 1.81 -6.59
CA ALA A 83 -4.73 0.60 -7.25
C ALA A 83 -4.47 0.82 -8.74
N ALA A 84 -5.31 1.59 -9.41
CA ALA A 84 -5.11 1.94 -10.81
C ALA A 84 -3.87 2.81 -11.01
N PHE A 85 -3.63 3.77 -10.12
CA PHE A 85 -2.42 4.59 -10.12
C PHE A 85 -1.17 3.73 -9.91
N LEU A 86 -1.21 2.81 -8.95
CA LEU A 86 -0.06 1.99 -8.55
C LEU A 86 0.30 0.94 -9.62
N GLY A 87 -0.67 0.40 -10.33
CA GLY A 87 -0.47 -0.73 -11.23
C GLY A 87 0.74 -0.61 -12.15
N PRO A 88 0.89 0.49 -12.92
CA PRO A 88 2.04 0.66 -13.82
C PRO A 88 3.38 0.84 -13.11
N LEU A 89 3.37 1.19 -11.82
CA LEU A 89 4.58 1.50 -11.07
C LEU A 89 5.22 0.27 -10.44
N ARG A 90 4.42 -0.76 -10.14
CA ARG A 90 4.89 -1.94 -9.41
C ARG A 90 5.33 -3.07 -10.33
N THR A 91 6.32 -3.82 -9.89
CA THR A 91 6.75 -5.09 -10.51
C THR A 91 6.23 -6.30 -9.74
N GLU A 92 6.02 -6.15 -8.44
CA GLU A 92 5.65 -7.25 -7.56
C GLU A 92 4.77 -6.76 -6.42
N ARG A 93 3.83 -7.61 -5.99
CA ARG A 93 2.96 -7.35 -4.84
C ARG A 93 2.88 -8.63 -4.00
N ARG A 94 3.13 -8.49 -2.69
CA ARG A 94 2.98 -9.57 -1.72
C ARG A 94 2.05 -9.11 -0.62
N VAL A 95 1.22 -10.02 -0.14
CA VAL A 95 0.18 -9.70 0.85
C VAL A 95 0.14 -10.76 1.94
N VAL A 96 -0.08 -10.33 3.18
CA VAL A 96 -0.49 -11.21 4.26
C VAL A 96 -1.61 -10.57 5.06
N ASP A 97 -2.65 -11.34 5.34
CA ASP A 97 -3.80 -10.93 6.14
C ASP A 97 -3.95 -11.90 7.30
N TYR A 98 -4.06 -11.36 8.51
CA TYR A 98 -4.23 -12.20 9.68
C TYR A 98 -5.03 -11.48 10.77
N GLU A 99 -5.50 -12.25 11.72
CA GLU A 99 -6.28 -11.73 12.84
C GLU A 99 -5.45 -11.78 14.12
N ILE A 100 -5.53 -10.69 14.89
CA ILE A 100 -4.90 -10.60 16.21
C ILE A 100 -5.95 -10.48 17.31
#